data_819faafdb4caa034e0d186cb8651507d
#
_entry.id   819faafdb4caa034e0d186cb8651507d
#
_cell.length_a   1.000
_cell.length_b   1.000
_cell.length_c   1.000
_cell.angle_alpha   90.00
_cell.angle_beta   90.00
_cell.angle_gamma   90.00
#
_symmetry.space_group_name_H-M   'P 1'
#
loop_
_entity.id
_entity.type
_entity.pdbx_description
1 polymer ?
#
loop_
_entity_poly.entity_id
_entity_poly.type
_entity_poly.pdbx_seq_one_letter_code
_entity_poly.pdbx_strand_id
1 'polypeptide(L)'
;MIMKKLLYMALVLAALLPARAFGQEQERRYLMYGVMFYNLENLFDTINNNGQYDKEFSPDGARQWNGTKYWQKQHNMAYAISQMEVKGSPAEGPVIIGVSEIENITVLEDLVRQPEIKDRRYRIVHHDGPDRRGVDVGLLYNPRFFTVLNVTNQRINKYLPDYPEFRSRDQLCVTGMLAGEKVSVLVNHWPSRLGGEEQSSYLREAAGRMARETIDSLLRDDPNQGIIFMGDLNDDPQNRSCCEALGAKKEIKDCTEPGSCFNPWWNILNKGIGTLGYKGNWNLFDQIIFTEYFLRNYDSKDKPTLTFSRAEVLNRKFLRSSEGDRQGYPLRTFSAGIFLNGYSDHFPTMIYLVKEIK
;
A
#
# COMPACT_ATOMS: atom_id res chain seq x y z
N MET A 1 -17.40 66.07 -46.35
CA MET A 1 -18.09 66.05 -45.04
C MET A 1 -18.66 64.69 -44.71
N ILE A 2 -18.96 63.84 -45.67
CA ILE A 2 -19.52 62.47 -45.44
C ILE A 2 -18.48 61.47 -44.94
N MET A 3 -17.23 61.53 -45.39
CA MET A 3 -16.17 60.56 -44.96
C MET A 3 -15.73 60.71 -43.49
N LYS A 4 -15.80 61.92 -42.91
CA LYS A 4 -15.48 62.11 -41.48
C LYS A 4 -16.57 61.58 -40.54
N LYS A 5 -17.82 61.50 -40.95
CA LYS A 5 -18.94 60.93 -40.16
C LYS A 5 -18.91 59.38 -40.13
N LEU A 6 -18.44 58.73 -41.21
CA LEU A 6 -18.27 57.30 -41.28
C LEU A 6 -17.12 56.79 -40.36
N LEU A 7 -16.04 57.57 -40.22
CA LEU A 7 -14.91 57.24 -39.37
C LEU A 7 -15.27 57.34 -37.88
N TYR A 8 -16.12 58.28 -37.47
CA TYR A 8 -16.62 58.41 -36.11
C TYR A 8 -17.61 57.30 -35.74
N MET A 9 -18.43 56.84 -36.69
CA MET A 9 -19.37 55.74 -36.43
C MET A 9 -18.66 54.39 -36.30
N ALA A 10 -17.55 54.16 -37.02
CA ALA A 10 -16.75 52.98 -36.89
C ALA A 10 -15.96 52.94 -35.56
N LEU A 11 -15.53 54.06 -35.01
CA LEU A 11 -14.85 54.20 -33.74
C LEU A 11 -15.79 53.99 -32.51
N VAL A 12 -17.07 54.42 -32.68
CA VAL A 12 -18.06 54.18 -31.58
C VAL A 12 -18.60 52.75 -31.56
N LEU A 13 -18.67 52.04 -32.69
CA LEU A 13 -19.04 50.62 -32.70
C LEU A 13 -17.94 49.72 -32.17
N ALA A 14 -16.66 50.10 -32.26
CA ALA A 14 -15.55 49.32 -31.68
C ALA A 14 -15.49 49.42 -30.14
N ALA A 15 -16.12 50.44 -29.52
CA ALA A 15 -16.17 50.64 -28.08
C ALA A 15 -17.33 49.88 -27.38
N LEU A 16 -18.22 49.24 -28.16
CA LEU A 16 -19.38 48.49 -27.65
C LEU A 16 -19.25 46.96 -27.78
N LEU A 17 -18.07 46.45 -28.17
CA LEU A 17 -17.79 45.05 -28.02
C LEU A 17 -17.63 44.76 -26.49
N PRO A 18 -18.48 43.89 -25.90
CA PRO A 18 -18.23 43.49 -24.55
C PRO A 18 -16.83 42.88 -24.52
N ALA A 19 -15.94 43.45 -23.71
CA ALA A 19 -14.71 42.77 -23.34
C ALA A 19 -15.14 41.43 -22.76
N ARG A 20 -15.14 40.38 -23.59
CA ARG A 20 -15.15 39.02 -23.08
C ARG A 20 -13.91 38.96 -22.21
N ALA A 21 -14.12 39.11 -20.91
CA ALA A 21 -13.16 38.67 -19.93
C ALA A 21 -12.94 37.19 -20.23
N PHE A 22 -11.89 36.91 -20.99
CA PHE A 22 -11.29 35.58 -20.96
C PHE A 22 -10.87 35.39 -19.47
N GLY A 23 -11.78 34.87 -18.68
CA GLY A 23 -11.41 34.30 -17.41
C GLY A 23 -10.31 33.31 -17.77
N GLN A 24 -9.08 33.61 -17.41
CA GLN A 24 -8.03 32.62 -17.41
C GLN A 24 -8.58 31.50 -16.50
N GLU A 25 -9.01 30.38 -17.10
CA GLU A 25 -9.19 29.16 -16.35
C GLU A 25 -7.85 28.94 -15.68
N GLN A 26 -7.81 29.17 -14.38
CA GLN A 26 -6.64 28.97 -13.58
C GLN A 26 -6.32 27.47 -13.71
N GLU A 27 -5.22 27.16 -14.38
CA GLU A 27 -4.81 25.77 -14.65
C GLU A 27 -4.69 25.04 -13.30
N ARG A 28 -5.60 24.11 -13.04
CA ARG A 28 -5.64 23.38 -11.78
C ARG A 28 -4.40 22.51 -11.70
N ARG A 29 -3.62 22.69 -10.66
CA ARG A 29 -2.42 21.88 -10.41
C ARG A 29 -2.73 20.77 -9.42
N TYR A 30 -2.21 19.58 -9.68
CA TYR A 30 -2.41 18.41 -8.85
C TYR A 30 -1.09 17.82 -8.43
N LEU A 31 -1.00 17.40 -7.16
CA LEU A 31 0.07 16.55 -6.67
C LEU A 31 -0.44 15.14 -6.51
N MET A 32 0.41 14.16 -6.86
CA MET A 32 0.12 12.75 -6.73
C MET A 32 0.93 12.14 -5.59
N TYR A 33 0.28 11.35 -4.76
CA TYR A 33 0.89 10.64 -3.63
C TYR A 33 0.72 9.14 -3.85
N GLY A 34 1.83 8.39 -3.92
CA GLY A 34 1.82 6.94 -4.00
C GLY A 34 1.77 6.34 -2.59
N VAL A 35 0.85 5.41 -2.37
CA VAL A 35 0.77 4.57 -1.17
C VAL A 35 0.95 3.14 -1.61
N MET A 36 2.03 2.49 -1.17
CA MET A 36 2.48 1.18 -1.64
C MET A 36 2.40 0.15 -0.51
N PHE A 37 2.18 -1.12 -0.88
CA PHE A 37 2.40 -2.27 -0.03
C PHE A 37 3.33 -3.26 -0.73
N TYR A 38 4.25 -3.89 0.04
CA TYR A 38 5.17 -4.89 -0.47
C TYR A 38 5.51 -5.96 0.58
N ASN A 39 5.18 -7.21 0.31
CA ASN A 39 5.71 -8.35 1.06
C ASN A 39 7.18 -8.55 0.66
N LEU A 40 8.10 -8.52 1.63
CA LEU A 40 9.54 -8.55 1.37
C LEU A 40 10.13 -9.97 1.36
N GLU A 41 9.30 -11.00 1.42
CA GLU A 41 9.66 -12.42 1.42
C GLU A 41 10.78 -12.74 2.41
N ASN A 42 10.42 -12.95 3.69
CA ASN A 42 11.33 -13.40 4.74
C ASN A 42 12.63 -12.57 4.82
N LEU A 43 12.49 -11.27 5.03
CA LEU A 43 13.63 -10.37 5.24
C LEU A 43 14.16 -10.53 6.67
N PHE A 44 14.99 -11.53 6.89
CA PHE A 44 15.70 -11.81 8.14
C PHE A 44 17.10 -11.18 8.12
N ASP A 45 17.63 -10.87 9.30
CA ASP A 45 19.05 -10.59 9.46
C ASP A 45 19.89 -11.88 9.45
N THR A 46 21.08 -11.91 10.01
CA THR A 46 21.95 -13.10 10.05
C THR A 46 22.19 -13.61 11.46
N ILE A 47 21.42 -13.13 12.44
CA ILE A 47 21.60 -13.41 13.86
C ILE A 47 20.46 -14.29 14.34
N ASN A 48 20.77 -15.51 14.81
CA ASN A 48 19.76 -16.42 15.33
C ASN A 48 19.33 -16.02 16.76
N ASN A 49 18.35 -15.15 16.88
CA ASN A 49 17.87 -14.63 18.17
C ASN A 49 16.35 -14.43 18.28
N ASN A 50 15.60 -14.76 17.21
CA ASN A 50 14.16 -14.48 17.14
C ASN A 50 13.40 -15.61 16.40
N GLY A 51 12.43 -16.20 17.06
CA GLY A 51 11.48 -17.13 16.46
C GLY A 51 12.02 -18.50 16.04
N GLN A 52 11.16 -19.29 15.42
CA GLN A 52 11.47 -20.65 15.00
C GLN A 52 12.18 -20.71 13.64
N TYR A 53 11.85 -19.76 12.74
CA TYR A 53 12.40 -19.70 11.38
C TYR A 53 13.73 -18.97 11.30
N ASP A 54 14.06 -18.17 12.29
CA ASP A 54 15.33 -17.48 12.42
C ASP A 54 16.51 -18.44 12.23
N LYS A 55 16.44 -19.61 12.86
CA LYS A 55 17.44 -20.67 12.68
C LYS A 55 17.59 -21.11 11.20
N GLU A 56 16.51 -21.11 10.42
CA GLU A 56 16.55 -21.43 8.98
C GLU A 56 17.29 -20.34 8.19
N PHE A 57 17.11 -19.08 8.60
CA PHE A 57 17.71 -17.89 7.98
C PHE A 57 18.96 -17.42 8.74
N SER A 58 19.80 -18.33 9.21
CA SER A 58 21.11 -18.05 9.80
C SER A 58 22.23 -18.59 8.92
N PRO A 59 23.51 -18.18 9.14
CA PRO A 59 24.66 -18.68 8.36
C PRO A 59 24.81 -20.20 8.40
N ASP A 60 24.48 -20.82 9.54
CA ASP A 60 24.53 -22.27 9.77
C ASP A 60 23.19 -22.97 9.53
N GLY A 61 22.15 -22.22 9.17
CA GLY A 61 20.83 -22.72 8.90
C GLY A 61 20.64 -23.33 7.52
N ALA A 62 19.46 -23.89 7.27
CA ALA A 62 19.14 -24.57 6.02
C ALA A 62 19.27 -23.67 4.77
N ARG A 63 19.09 -22.38 4.91
CA ARG A 63 19.26 -21.37 3.83
C ARG A 63 20.70 -20.90 3.70
N GLN A 64 21.58 -21.22 4.65
CA GLN A 64 22.93 -20.68 4.71
C GLN A 64 22.90 -19.16 4.52
N TRP A 65 22.03 -18.49 5.30
CA TRP A 65 21.74 -17.07 5.19
C TRP A 65 22.83 -16.23 5.80
N ASN A 66 23.87 -15.97 5.02
CA ASN A 66 25.07 -15.23 5.43
C ASN A 66 24.98 -13.75 4.99
N GLY A 67 25.97 -12.96 5.45
CA GLY A 67 26.03 -11.54 5.14
C GLY A 67 25.99 -11.21 3.65
N THR A 68 26.59 -12.05 2.77
CA THR A 68 26.55 -11.83 1.32
C THR A 68 25.11 -11.91 0.79
N LYS A 69 24.36 -12.94 1.16
CA LYS A 69 22.94 -13.10 0.75
C LYS A 69 22.06 -12.01 1.34
N TYR A 70 22.27 -11.68 2.61
CA TYR A 70 21.54 -10.62 3.31
C TYR A 70 21.68 -9.26 2.61
N TRP A 71 22.92 -8.81 2.39
CA TRP A 71 23.16 -7.52 1.75
C TRP A 71 22.71 -7.49 0.29
N GLN A 72 22.79 -8.63 -0.41
CA GLN A 72 22.26 -8.74 -1.76
C GLN A 72 20.72 -8.61 -1.76
N LYS A 73 20.02 -9.22 -0.78
CA LYS A 73 18.58 -9.07 -0.62
C LYS A 73 18.20 -7.63 -0.27
N GLN A 74 18.93 -6.98 0.64
CA GLN A 74 18.74 -5.57 1.01
C GLN A 74 18.86 -4.66 -0.23
N HIS A 75 19.92 -4.84 -1.01
CA HIS A 75 20.12 -4.13 -2.27
C HIS A 75 18.97 -4.36 -3.25
N ASN A 76 18.56 -5.62 -3.46
CA ASN A 76 17.47 -5.95 -4.38
C ASN A 76 16.15 -5.30 -3.96
N MET A 77 15.80 -5.33 -2.66
CA MET A 77 14.59 -4.68 -2.15
C MET A 77 14.64 -3.16 -2.33
N ALA A 78 15.77 -2.54 -1.99
CA ALA A 78 15.97 -1.10 -2.17
C ALA A 78 15.91 -0.71 -3.65
N TYR A 79 16.54 -1.49 -4.54
CA TYR A 79 16.44 -1.28 -5.98
C TYR A 79 15.01 -1.39 -6.45
N ALA A 80 14.26 -2.42 -6.04
CA ALA A 80 12.85 -2.56 -6.41
C ALA A 80 12.05 -1.32 -5.99
N ILE A 81 12.19 -0.86 -4.75
CA ILE A 81 11.50 0.33 -4.22
C ILE A 81 11.92 1.58 -5.01
N SER A 82 13.20 1.71 -5.37
CA SER A 82 13.72 2.87 -6.11
C SER A 82 13.07 3.03 -7.48
N GLN A 83 12.74 1.91 -8.14
CA GLN A 83 12.12 1.88 -9.47
C GLN A 83 10.60 2.19 -9.45
N MET A 84 10.00 2.35 -8.25
CA MET A 84 8.58 2.67 -8.10
C MET A 84 8.38 4.19 -8.10
N GLU A 85 8.52 4.76 -9.31
CA GLU A 85 8.30 6.20 -9.53
C GLU A 85 6.82 6.55 -9.50
N VAL A 86 6.50 7.73 -8.98
CA VAL A 86 5.16 8.32 -8.98
C VAL A 86 5.22 9.63 -9.73
N LYS A 87 4.84 9.62 -11.03
CA LYS A 87 4.82 10.84 -11.85
C LYS A 87 3.89 11.89 -11.24
N GLY A 88 4.39 13.11 -11.12
CA GLY A 88 3.65 14.21 -10.48
C GLY A 88 3.66 14.15 -8.96
N SER A 89 4.47 13.25 -8.36
CA SER A 89 4.69 13.20 -6.93
C SER A 89 5.78 14.19 -6.52
N PRO A 90 5.58 14.92 -5.43
CA PRO A 90 6.64 15.75 -4.84
C PRO A 90 7.74 14.91 -4.17
N ALA A 91 7.53 13.59 -4.03
CA ALA A 91 8.44 12.66 -3.35
C ALA A 91 9.26 11.78 -4.31
N GLU A 92 9.05 11.90 -5.62
CA GLU A 92 9.69 11.05 -6.66
C GLU A 92 9.36 9.56 -6.55
N GLY A 93 8.63 9.13 -5.50
CA GLY A 93 8.24 7.76 -5.22
C GLY A 93 7.09 7.67 -4.22
N PRO A 94 6.78 6.46 -3.71
CA PRO A 94 5.75 6.29 -2.69
C PRO A 94 6.05 7.13 -1.44
N VAL A 95 5.03 7.79 -0.90
CA VAL A 95 5.16 8.56 0.36
C VAL A 95 4.96 7.69 1.59
N ILE A 96 4.24 6.57 1.43
CA ILE A 96 3.97 5.57 2.46
C ILE A 96 4.17 4.19 1.82
N ILE A 97 4.86 3.30 2.52
CA ILE A 97 5.07 1.91 2.11
C ILE A 97 4.79 1.01 3.31
N GLY A 98 3.70 0.23 3.25
CA GLY A 98 3.50 -0.89 4.16
C GLY A 98 4.36 -2.07 3.72
N VAL A 99 4.99 -2.74 4.66
CA VAL A 99 5.80 -3.93 4.39
C VAL A 99 5.40 -5.08 5.30
N SER A 100 5.64 -6.31 4.86
CA SER A 100 5.46 -7.53 5.64
C SER A 100 6.60 -8.51 5.44
N GLU A 101 6.63 -9.54 6.27
CA GLU A 101 7.69 -10.54 6.32
C GLU A 101 9.07 -9.93 6.61
N ILE A 102 9.10 -9.00 7.54
CA ILE A 102 10.34 -8.45 8.10
C ILE A 102 10.55 -9.00 9.50
N GLU A 103 11.79 -9.30 9.85
CA GLU A 103 12.10 -9.90 11.15
C GLU A 103 12.06 -8.88 12.29
N ASN A 104 12.72 -7.75 12.10
CA ASN A 104 12.93 -6.77 13.17
C ASN A 104 13.19 -5.37 12.62
N ILE A 105 13.33 -4.40 13.52
CA ILE A 105 13.62 -3.00 13.15
C ILE A 105 14.96 -2.85 12.39
N THR A 106 15.96 -3.66 12.72
CA THR A 106 17.31 -3.56 12.13
C THR A 106 17.29 -3.83 10.62
N VAL A 107 16.55 -4.84 10.16
CA VAL A 107 16.45 -5.12 8.73
C VAL A 107 15.80 -3.98 7.95
N LEU A 108 14.88 -3.24 8.57
CA LEU A 108 14.27 -2.05 7.95
C LEU A 108 15.22 -0.84 7.99
N GLU A 109 15.99 -0.67 9.06
CA GLU A 109 17.02 0.37 9.13
C GLU A 109 18.09 0.18 8.07
N ASP A 110 18.53 -1.07 7.87
CA ASP A 110 19.49 -1.40 6.82
C ASP A 110 18.89 -1.17 5.42
N LEU A 111 17.61 -1.49 5.22
CA LEU A 111 16.91 -1.26 3.96
C LEU A 111 16.85 0.24 3.61
N VAL A 112 16.40 1.09 4.52
CA VAL A 112 16.23 2.52 4.22
C VAL A 112 17.57 3.27 4.06
N ARG A 113 18.67 2.67 4.52
CA ARG A 113 20.03 3.21 4.35
C ARG A 113 20.68 2.80 3.04
N GLN A 114 20.08 1.86 2.27
CA GLN A 114 20.65 1.44 0.97
C GLN A 114 20.79 2.62 0.01
N PRO A 115 21.87 2.67 -0.78
CA PRO A 115 22.16 3.77 -1.69
C PRO A 115 21.01 4.16 -2.62
N GLU A 116 20.21 3.18 -3.04
CA GLU A 116 19.11 3.32 -4.00
C GLU A 116 17.95 4.17 -3.49
N ILE A 117 17.73 4.21 -2.15
CA ILE A 117 16.58 4.88 -1.55
C ILE A 117 16.91 5.80 -0.37
N LYS A 118 18.16 5.84 0.11
CA LYS A 118 18.56 6.66 1.28
C LYS A 118 18.17 8.13 1.16
N ASP A 119 18.20 8.68 -0.06
CA ASP A 119 17.90 10.10 -0.30
C ASP A 119 16.40 10.41 -0.18
N ARG A 120 15.55 9.39 -0.23
CA ARG A 120 14.11 9.50 0.10
C ARG A 120 13.86 9.70 1.58
N ARG A 121 14.85 9.43 2.45
CA ARG A 121 14.84 9.64 3.91
C ARG A 121 13.66 9.01 4.60
N TYR A 122 13.29 7.79 4.19
CA TYR A 122 12.21 7.07 4.85
C TYR A 122 12.48 6.89 6.35
N ARG A 123 11.45 7.13 7.16
CA ARG A 123 11.38 6.74 8.56
C ARG A 123 10.57 5.48 8.72
N ILE A 124 10.72 4.82 9.85
CA ILE A 124 10.17 3.49 10.11
C ILE A 124 9.22 3.58 11.28
N VAL A 125 8.08 2.87 11.20
CA VAL A 125 7.26 2.45 12.33
C VAL A 125 7.21 0.93 12.29
N HIS A 126 7.63 0.30 13.37
CA HIS A 126 7.66 -1.14 13.55
C HIS A 126 7.34 -1.52 14.99
N HIS A 127 6.86 -2.72 15.20
CA HIS A 127 6.59 -3.34 16.49
C HIS A 127 6.84 -4.84 16.40
N ASP A 128 7.63 -5.38 17.33
CA ASP A 128 7.86 -6.82 17.42
C ASP A 128 6.58 -7.52 17.90
N GLY A 129 6.08 -8.43 17.08
CA GLY A 129 4.86 -9.18 17.32
C GLY A 129 5.11 -10.60 17.81
N PRO A 130 4.05 -11.37 18.12
CA PRO A 130 4.15 -12.71 18.66
C PRO A 130 4.21 -13.81 17.59
N ASP A 131 4.41 -13.51 16.32
CA ASP A 131 4.39 -14.50 15.24
C ASP A 131 5.43 -15.61 15.48
N ARG A 132 5.03 -16.86 15.22
CA ARG A 132 5.92 -18.03 15.46
C ARG A 132 7.09 -18.09 14.51
N ARG A 133 6.98 -17.50 13.35
CA ARG A 133 8.08 -17.40 12.37
C ARG A 133 9.07 -16.29 12.74
N GLY A 134 8.69 -15.39 13.66
CA GLY A 134 9.46 -14.20 13.98
C GLY A 134 9.43 -13.16 12.86
N VAL A 135 8.31 -13.02 12.17
CA VAL A 135 8.12 -12.00 11.14
C VAL A 135 6.98 -11.06 11.49
N ASP A 136 7.13 -9.82 11.11
CA ASP A 136 6.21 -8.74 11.44
C ASP A 136 5.78 -7.94 10.20
N VAL A 137 5.01 -6.89 10.46
CA VAL A 137 4.69 -5.83 9.52
C VAL A 137 5.37 -4.53 9.93
N GLY A 138 5.59 -3.63 8.98
CA GLY A 138 6.15 -2.31 9.23
C GLY A 138 5.60 -1.26 8.30
N LEU A 139 5.83 0.00 8.63
CA LEU A 139 5.51 1.15 7.79
C LEU A 139 6.75 1.98 7.55
N LEU A 140 7.10 2.19 6.28
CA LEU A 140 8.08 3.18 5.86
C LEU A 140 7.33 4.42 5.37
N TYR A 141 7.76 5.60 5.78
CA TYR A 141 7.12 6.84 5.36
C TYR A 141 8.11 7.96 5.12
N ASN A 142 7.81 8.82 4.15
CA ASN A 142 8.59 10.02 3.90
C ASN A 142 8.12 11.14 4.85
N PRO A 143 8.97 11.60 5.81
CA PRO A 143 8.58 12.55 6.84
C PRO A 143 8.28 13.98 6.32
N ARG A 144 8.60 14.27 5.06
CA ARG A 144 8.22 15.52 4.41
C ARG A 144 6.74 15.59 4.06
N PHE A 145 6.09 14.43 3.92
CA PHE A 145 4.72 14.31 3.42
C PHE A 145 3.78 13.63 4.40
N PHE A 146 4.31 12.80 5.30
CA PHE A 146 3.53 12.13 6.32
C PHE A 146 4.14 12.39 7.71
N THR A 147 3.33 12.94 8.63
CA THR A 147 3.72 13.16 10.03
C THR A 147 2.95 12.22 10.92
N VAL A 148 3.63 11.33 11.62
CA VAL A 148 3.02 10.37 12.56
C VAL A 148 2.52 11.11 13.81
N LEU A 149 1.28 10.83 14.21
CA LEU A 149 0.61 11.36 15.39
C LEU A 149 0.42 10.30 16.47
N ASN A 150 0.05 9.08 16.08
CA ASN A 150 -0.22 7.98 17.00
C ASN A 150 0.12 6.62 16.35
N VAL A 151 0.51 5.66 17.17
CA VAL A 151 0.82 4.28 16.77
C VAL A 151 0.16 3.33 17.77
N THR A 152 -0.57 2.34 17.26
CA THR A 152 -1.16 1.26 18.06
C THR A 152 -1.02 -0.07 17.33
N ASN A 153 -1.06 -1.17 18.09
CA ASN A 153 -1.02 -2.53 17.57
C ASN A 153 -2.20 -3.32 18.12
N GLN A 154 -2.71 -4.25 17.33
CA GLN A 154 -3.81 -5.10 17.72
C GLN A 154 -3.53 -6.57 17.43
N ARG A 155 -3.84 -7.42 18.41
CA ARG A 155 -3.70 -8.88 18.32
C ARG A 155 -5.01 -9.53 17.89
N ILE A 156 -4.88 -10.54 17.06
CA ILE A 156 -6.01 -11.32 16.55
C ILE A 156 -6.72 -12.17 17.61
N ASN A 157 -6.05 -12.49 18.73
CA ASN A 157 -6.54 -13.45 19.75
C ASN A 157 -7.94 -13.09 20.29
N LYS A 158 -8.26 -11.81 20.46
CA LYS A 158 -9.60 -11.34 20.87
C LYS A 158 -10.72 -11.86 19.95
N TYR A 159 -10.40 -12.15 18.70
CA TYR A 159 -11.32 -12.60 17.65
C TYR A 159 -11.28 -14.11 17.42
N LEU A 160 -10.47 -14.81 18.21
CA LEU A 160 -10.26 -16.25 18.19
C LEU A 160 -10.37 -16.83 19.61
N PRO A 161 -11.52 -16.72 20.29
CA PRO A 161 -11.67 -17.14 21.69
C PRO A 161 -11.39 -18.62 21.92
N ASP A 162 -11.63 -19.47 20.91
CA ASP A 162 -11.34 -20.91 20.97
C ASP A 162 -9.86 -21.25 20.76
N TYR A 163 -9.05 -20.25 20.38
CA TYR A 163 -7.62 -20.40 20.10
C TYR A 163 -6.77 -19.33 20.81
N PRO A 164 -6.80 -19.25 22.15
CA PRO A 164 -6.15 -18.15 22.89
C PRO A 164 -4.62 -18.13 22.71
N GLU A 165 -4.01 -19.28 22.40
CA GLU A 165 -2.57 -19.44 22.17
C GLU A 165 -2.16 -19.25 20.70
N PHE A 166 -3.10 -18.87 19.83
CA PHE A 166 -2.76 -18.63 18.43
C PHE A 166 -1.85 -17.40 18.30
N ARG A 167 -0.72 -17.58 17.61
CA ARG A 167 0.28 -16.54 17.40
C ARG A 167 0.38 -16.20 15.93
N SER A 168 0.18 -14.94 15.62
CA SER A 168 0.28 -14.35 14.28
C SER A 168 0.80 -12.93 14.39
N ARG A 169 1.03 -12.29 13.25
CA ARG A 169 1.44 -10.89 13.17
C ARG A 169 0.36 -9.99 13.75
N ASP A 170 0.80 -9.00 14.51
CA ASP A 170 -0.09 -7.93 14.98
C ASP A 170 -0.49 -7.03 13.80
N GLN A 171 -1.67 -6.45 13.85
CA GLN A 171 -2.06 -5.36 12.96
C GLN A 171 -1.41 -4.07 13.47
N LEU A 172 -0.60 -3.42 12.64
CA LEU A 172 -0.02 -2.11 12.93
C LEU A 172 -0.97 -1.01 12.44
N CYS A 173 -1.34 -0.08 13.32
CA CYS A 173 -2.13 1.09 12.98
C CYS A 173 -1.32 2.36 13.24
N VAL A 174 -1.09 3.15 12.20
CA VAL A 174 -0.35 4.42 12.26
C VAL A 174 -1.27 5.55 11.81
N THR A 175 -1.64 6.42 12.73
CA THR A 175 -2.40 7.64 12.45
C THR A 175 -1.45 8.81 12.25
N GLY A 176 -1.67 9.60 11.21
CA GLY A 176 -0.82 10.73 10.87
C GLY A 176 -1.48 11.78 9.99
N MET A 177 -0.70 12.76 9.59
CA MET A 177 -1.11 13.80 8.63
C MET A 177 -0.46 13.55 7.27
N LEU A 178 -1.26 13.27 6.25
CA LEU A 178 -0.82 13.14 4.85
C LEU A 178 -1.31 14.35 4.06
N ALA A 179 -0.41 15.13 3.52
CA ALA A 179 -0.77 16.32 2.74
C ALA A 179 -1.77 17.25 3.45
N GLY A 180 -1.67 17.36 4.78
CA GLY A 180 -2.54 18.20 5.61
C GLY A 180 -3.89 17.57 5.99
N GLU A 181 -4.12 16.29 5.69
CA GLU A 181 -5.32 15.54 6.06
C GLU A 181 -4.98 14.41 7.03
N LYS A 182 -5.86 14.17 8.01
CA LYS A 182 -5.69 13.07 8.95
C LYS A 182 -5.99 11.74 8.27
N VAL A 183 -5.00 10.85 8.30
CA VAL A 183 -5.08 9.53 7.68
C VAL A 183 -4.56 8.49 8.65
N SER A 184 -5.31 7.41 8.83
CA SER A 184 -4.85 6.22 9.54
C SER A 184 -4.51 5.11 8.54
N VAL A 185 -3.32 4.52 8.70
CA VAL A 185 -2.82 3.43 7.85
C VAL A 185 -2.72 2.17 8.69
N LEU A 186 -3.46 1.13 8.30
CA LEU A 186 -3.45 -0.17 8.93
C LEU A 186 -2.62 -1.13 8.07
N VAL A 187 -1.51 -1.63 8.60
CA VAL A 187 -0.64 -2.60 7.91
C VAL A 187 -0.86 -3.98 8.49
N ASN A 188 -1.06 -4.96 7.62
CA ASN A 188 -1.49 -6.30 7.98
C ASN A 188 -0.67 -7.37 7.24
N HIS A 189 -0.56 -8.53 7.87
CA HIS A 189 -0.22 -9.77 7.22
C HIS A 189 -1.07 -10.88 7.85
N TRP A 190 -2.14 -11.26 7.19
CA TRP A 190 -3.12 -12.20 7.72
C TRP A 190 -2.60 -13.65 7.74
N PRO A 191 -3.21 -14.53 8.52
CA PRO A 191 -2.85 -15.95 8.57
C PRO A 191 -2.85 -16.60 7.20
N SER A 192 -1.80 -17.37 6.90
CA SER A 192 -1.67 -18.06 5.61
C SER A 192 -2.71 -19.17 5.43
N ARG A 193 -2.82 -19.66 4.19
CA ARG A 193 -3.69 -20.81 3.83
C ARG A 193 -3.09 -22.17 4.23
N LEU A 194 -2.27 -22.20 5.30
CA LEU A 194 -1.66 -23.42 5.80
C LEU A 194 -2.74 -24.43 6.22
N GLY A 195 -2.64 -25.67 5.72
CA GLY A 195 -3.64 -26.72 5.93
C GLY A 195 -4.81 -26.68 4.93
N GLY A 196 -4.87 -25.68 4.08
CA GLY A 196 -5.90 -25.49 3.06
C GLY A 196 -6.62 -24.14 3.19
N GLU A 197 -7.11 -23.64 2.07
CA GLU A 197 -7.79 -22.35 2.01
C GLU A 197 -9.03 -22.32 2.89
N GLU A 198 -9.90 -23.31 2.72
CA GLU A 198 -11.18 -23.41 3.42
C GLU A 198 -11.00 -23.72 4.90
N GLN A 199 -10.11 -24.68 5.22
CA GLN A 199 -9.83 -25.12 6.59
C GLN A 199 -9.25 -24.01 7.47
N SER A 200 -8.55 -23.04 6.90
CA SER A 200 -7.93 -21.91 7.60
C SER A 200 -8.69 -20.58 7.42
N SER A 201 -9.81 -20.58 6.68
CA SER A 201 -10.56 -19.35 6.34
C SER A 201 -11.00 -18.56 7.57
N TYR A 202 -11.44 -19.27 8.64
CA TYR A 202 -11.90 -18.67 9.88
C TYR A 202 -10.85 -17.76 10.56
N LEU A 203 -9.56 -18.05 10.37
CA LEU A 203 -8.46 -17.22 10.87
C LEU A 203 -8.40 -15.88 10.14
N ARG A 204 -8.53 -15.90 8.82
CA ARG A 204 -8.53 -14.68 8.00
C ARG A 204 -9.83 -13.90 8.17
N GLU A 205 -10.96 -14.57 8.35
CA GLU A 205 -12.23 -13.92 8.70
C GLU A 205 -12.14 -13.22 10.07
N ALA A 206 -11.48 -13.83 11.06
CA ALA A 206 -11.20 -13.20 12.34
C ALA A 206 -10.32 -11.94 12.18
N ALA A 207 -9.29 -12.00 11.33
CA ALA A 207 -8.47 -10.85 11.01
C ALA A 207 -9.27 -9.74 10.29
N GLY A 208 -10.19 -10.11 9.39
CA GLY A 208 -11.11 -9.18 8.73
C GLY A 208 -12.04 -8.48 9.72
N ARG A 209 -12.61 -9.21 10.70
CA ARG A 209 -13.42 -8.62 11.78
C ARG A 209 -12.61 -7.67 12.66
N MET A 210 -11.37 -8.04 13.02
CA MET A 210 -10.44 -7.17 13.74
C MET A 210 -10.21 -5.85 13.00
N ALA A 211 -9.92 -5.94 11.72
CA ALA A 211 -9.69 -4.77 10.88
C ALA A 211 -10.94 -3.88 10.80
N ARG A 212 -12.12 -4.48 10.63
CA ARG A 212 -13.40 -3.75 10.60
C ARG A 212 -13.65 -2.99 11.91
N GLU A 213 -13.49 -3.68 13.06
CA GLU A 213 -13.66 -3.04 14.38
C GLU A 213 -12.68 -1.90 14.60
N THR A 214 -11.41 -2.05 14.11
CA THR A 214 -10.41 -0.97 14.18
C THR A 214 -10.85 0.24 13.36
N ILE A 215 -11.30 0.02 12.12
CA ILE A 215 -11.80 1.10 11.25
C ILE A 215 -13.00 1.81 11.91
N ASP A 216 -13.96 1.06 12.43
CA ASP A 216 -15.13 1.60 13.09
C ASP A 216 -14.77 2.42 14.35
N SER A 217 -13.77 1.94 15.11
CA SER A 217 -13.28 2.66 16.29
C SER A 217 -12.64 3.99 15.90
N LEU A 218 -11.75 3.98 14.92
CA LEU A 218 -11.10 5.19 14.43
C LEU A 218 -12.11 6.22 13.92
N LEU A 219 -13.16 5.79 13.23
CA LEU A 219 -14.20 6.69 12.71
C LEU A 219 -15.17 7.18 13.78
N ARG A 220 -15.37 6.42 14.88
CA ARG A 220 -16.09 6.94 16.05
C ARG A 220 -15.33 8.05 16.75
N ASP A 221 -13.98 7.91 16.81
CA ASP A 221 -13.12 8.92 17.42
C ASP A 221 -12.96 10.17 16.54
N ASP A 222 -12.91 9.99 15.23
CA ASP A 222 -12.84 11.07 14.24
C ASP A 222 -13.49 10.66 12.91
N PRO A 223 -14.73 11.06 12.65
CA PRO A 223 -15.44 10.70 11.42
C PRO A 223 -14.91 11.41 10.15
N ASN A 224 -14.00 12.38 10.31
CA ASN A 224 -13.45 13.16 9.21
C ASN A 224 -12.03 12.73 8.80
N GLN A 225 -11.58 11.53 9.18
CA GLN A 225 -10.31 10.99 8.75
C GLN A 225 -10.45 9.97 7.60
N GLY A 226 -9.43 9.92 6.76
CA GLY A 226 -9.28 8.84 5.79
C GLY A 226 -8.63 7.60 6.42
N ILE A 227 -9.08 6.39 6.05
CA ILE A 227 -8.45 5.16 6.50
C ILE A 227 -8.00 4.35 5.30
N ILE A 228 -6.73 3.94 5.33
CA ILE A 228 -6.11 3.06 4.36
C ILE A 228 -5.75 1.76 5.08
N PHE A 229 -6.31 0.66 4.63
CA PHE A 229 -6.02 -0.68 5.08
C PHE A 229 -5.20 -1.40 4.02
N MET A 230 -4.05 -1.95 4.37
CA MET A 230 -3.18 -2.63 3.42
C MET A 230 -2.56 -3.89 4.02
N GLY A 231 -2.18 -4.82 3.17
CA GLY A 231 -1.47 -6.01 3.61
C GLY A 231 -1.44 -7.14 2.59
N ASP A 232 -0.64 -8.16 2.93
CA ASP A 232 -0.79 -9.50 2.42
C ASP A 232 -1.91 -10.19 3.21
N LEU A 233 -3.09 -10.26 2.59
CA LEU A 233 -4.30 -10.77 3.23
C LEU A 233 -4.40 -12.30 3.13
N ASN A 234 -3.48 -12.96 2.42
CA ASN A 234 -3.53 -14.39 2.12
C ASN A 234 -4.89 -14.87 1.56
N ASP A 235 -5.70 -13.93 1.12
CA ASP A 235 -7.00 -14.12 0.47
C ASP A 235 -7.18 -13.14 -0.68
N ASP A 236 -7.93 -13.56 -1.68
CA ASP A 236 -8.30 -12.73 -2.82
C ASP A 236 -9.44 -11.76 -2.46
N PRO A 237 -9.66 -10.68 -3.23
CA PRO A 237 -10.71 -9.69 -2.96
C PRO A 237 -12.11 -10.26 -2.73
N GLN A 238 -12.46 -11.38 -3.39
CA GLN A 238 -13.75 -12.04 -3.31
C GLN A 238 -13.91 -12.98 -2.12
N ASN A 239 -12.83 -13.32 -1.40
CA ASN A 239 -12.93 -14.21 -0.24
C ASN A 239 -13.70 -13.54 0.91
N ARG A 240 -14.39 -14.36 1.72
CA ARG A 240 -15.27 -13.90 2.80
C ARG A 240 -14.59 -13.00 3.82
N SER A 241 -13.30 -13.25 4.07
CA SER A 241 -12.49 -12.39 4.94
C SER A 241 -12.44 -10.93 4.47
N CYS A 242 -12.37 -10.71 3.15
CA CYS A 242 -12.31 -9.37 2.54
C CYS A 242 -13.71 -8.78 2.32
N CYS A 243 -14.62 -9.53 1.66
CA CYS A 243 -15.90 -8.97 1.23
C CYS A 243 -16.99 -9.01 2.32
N GLU A 244 -16.95 -9.96 3.27
CA GLU A 244 -17.93 -10.08 4.35
C GLU A 244 -17.35 -9.58 5.69
N ALA A 245 -16.26 -10.18 6.17
CA ALA A 245 -15.72 -9.89 7.50
C ALA A 245 -15.16 -8.46 7.61
N LEU A 246 -14.36 -8.01 6.64
CA LEU A 246 -13.91 -6.61 6.52
C LEU A 246 -15.04 -5.72 5.93
N GLY A 247 -15.91 -6.28 5.10
CA GLY A 247 -16.99 -5.57 4.45
C GLY A 247 -16.57 -4.71 3.26
N ALA A 248 -15.44 -5.04 2.63
CA ALA A 248 -14.93 -4.30 1.47
C ALA A 248 -15.81 -4.46 0.24
N LYS A 249 -16.14 -3.35 -0.42
CA LYS A 249 -17.03 -3.28 -1.58
C LYS A 249 -16.24 -3.33 -2.88
N LYS A 250 -16.83 -3.99 -3.88
CA LYS A 250 -16.28 -4.10 -5.23
C LYS A 250 -16.46 -2.82 -6.07
N GLU A 251 -17.59 -2.17 -5.91
CA GLU A 251 -17.97 -1.02 -6.74
C GLU A 251 -18.01 0.26 -5.92
N ILE A 252 -17.50 1.36 -6.50
CA ILE A 252 -17.49 2.68 -5.85
C ILE A 252 -18.91 3.12 -5.46
N LYS A 253 -19.89 2.83 -6.32
CA LYS A 253 -21.29 3.19 -6.09
C LYS A 253 -21.90 2.56 -4.84
N ASP A 254 -21.32 1.47 -4.34
CA ASP A 254 -21.77 0.76 -3.14
C ASP A 254 -21.12 1.29 -1.85
N CYS A 255 -20.18 2.25 -1.98
CA CYS A 255 -19.50 2.92 -0.88
C CYS A 255 -20.19 4.24 -0.54
N THR A 256 -21.44 4.19 -0.09
CA THR A 256 -22.28 5.37 0.18
C THR A 256 -22.28 5.80 1.64
N GLU A 257 -22.09 4.84 2.56
CA GLU A 257 -22.16 5.09 3.99
C GLU A 257 -20.78 5.44 4.54
N PRO A 258 -20.69 6.30 5.58
CA PRO A 258 -19.46 6.57 6.30
C PRO A 258 -18.79 5.27 6.77
N GLY A 259 -17.51 5.11 6.49
CA GLY A 259 -16.73 3.91 6.81
C GLY A 259 -16.90 2.76 5.83
N SER A 260 -17.67 2.92 4.75
CA SER A 260 -17.67 1.96 3.64
C SER A 260 -16.27 1.84 3.05
N CYS A 261 -15.79 0.61 2.89
CA CYS A 261 -14.46 0.33 2.35
C CYS A 261 -14.54 -0.06 0.88
N PHE A 262 -13.76 0.60 0.04
CA PHE A 262 -13.64 0.26 -1.39
C PHE A 262 -12.40 -0.59 -1.63
N ASN A 263 -12.58 -1.70 -2.37
CA ASN A 263 -11.51 -2.59 -2.78
C ASN A 263 -11.30 -2.52 -4.31
N PRO A 264 -10.28 -1.81 -4.80
CA PRO A 264 -10.04 -1.64 -6.24
C PRO A 264 -9.51 -2.90 -6.93
N TRP A 265 -9.11 -3.93 -6.19
CA TRP A 265 -8.34 -5.07 -6.70
C TRP A 265 -9.20 -6.14 -7.40
N TRP A 266 -10.50 -6.18 -7.16
CA TRP A 266 -11.42 -7.10 -7.84
C TRP A 266 -11.30 -7.09 -9.37
N ASN A 267 -11.36 -5.89 -9.94
CA ASN A 267 -11.31 -5.72 -11.39
C ASN A 267 -9.91 -5.99 -11.96
N ILE A 268 -8.86 -5.84 -11.15
CA ILE A 268 -7.48 -6.14 -11.52
C ILE A 268 -7.29 -7.65 -11.58
N LEU A 269 -7.72 -8.38 -10.55
CA LEU A 269 -7.67 -9.84 -10.52
C LEU A 269 -8.52 -10.45 -11.66
N ASN A 270 -9.72 -9.93 -11.92
CA ASN A 270 -10.59 -10.38 -13.01
C ASN A 270 -9.95 -10.21 -14.41
N LYS A 271 -8.94 -9.34 -14.56
CA LYS A 271 -8.13 -9.20 -15.77
C LYS A 271 -6.95 -10.18 -15.82
N GLY A 272 -6.86 -11.11 -14.87
CA GLY A 272 -5.77 -12.07 -14.78
C GLY A 272 -4.46 -11.49 -14.23
N ILE A 273 -4.52 -10.37 -13.50
CA ILE A 273 -3.36 -9.73 -12.88
C ILE A 273 -3.41 -10.02 -11.38
N GLY A 274 -2.39 -10.71 -10.87
CA GLY A 274 -2.22 -11.01 -9.46
C GLY A 274 -0.89 -10.53 -8.91
N THR A 275 -0.70 -10.70 -7.61
CA THR A 275 0.56 -10.36 -6.92
C THR A 275 1.45 -11.56 -6.70
N LEU A 276 0.89 -12.77 -6.68
CA LEU A 276 1.67 -14.01 -6.60
C LEU A 276 1.06 -15.10 -7.48
N GLY A 277 1.90 -16.04 -7.90
CA GLY A 277 1.49 -17.19 -8.71
C GLY A 277 1.60 -18.50 -7.92
N TYR A 278 0.53 -19.30 -7.90
CA TYR A 278 0.50 -20.59 -7.27
C TYR A 278 -0.22 -21.63 -8.12
N LYS A 279 0.44 -22.76 -8.43
CA LYS A 279 -0.12 -23.87 -9.21
C LYS A 279 -0.80 -23.45 -10.52
N GLY A 280 -0.20 -22.53 -11.25
CA GLY A 280 -0.73 -22.06 -12.54
C GLY A 280 -1.78 -20.92 -12.43
N ASN A 281 -2.20 -20.56 -11.23
CA ASN A 281 -3.17 -19.49 -10.99
C ASN A 281 -2.51 -18.23 -10.42
N TRP A 282 -3.08 -17.09 -10.77
CA TRP A 282 -2.77 -15.82 -10.12
C TRP A 282 -3.70 -15.57 -8.95
N ASN A 283 -3.12 -15.19 -7.79
CA ASN A 283 -3.85 -14.66 -6.65
C ASN A 283 -3.43 -13.20 -6.44
N LEU A 284 -4.31 -12.41 -5.83
CA LEU A 284 -4.07 -11.02 -5.49
C LEU A 284 -4.27 -10.84 -3.98
N PHE A 285 -3.27 -11.25 -3.20
CA PHE A 285 -3.30 -11.21 -1.73
C PHE A 285 -2.83 -9.86 -1.17
N ASP A 286 -1.99 -9.16 -1.92
CA ASP A 286 -1.42 -7.86 -1.53
C ASP A 286 -2.38 -6.76 -1.94
N GLN A 287 -3.20 -6.30 -0.98
CA GLN A 287 -4.30 -5.39 -1.24
C GLN A 287 -4.13 -4.09 -0.47
N ILE A 288 -4.61 -2.99 -1.05
CA ILE A 288 -4.75 -1.68 -0.41
C ILE A 288 -6.22 -1.27 -0.57
N ILE A 289 -6.96 -1.33 0.52
CA ILE A 289 -8.38 -1.04 0.63
C ILE A 289 -8.51 0.28 1.40
N PHE A 290 -9.52 1.08 1.12
CA PHE A 290 -9.64 2.38 1.77
C PHE A 290 -11.09 2.81 1.93
N THR A 291 -11.35 3.69 2.87
CA THR A 291 -12.69 4.20 3.15
C THR A 291 -13.18 5.16 2.06
N GLU A 292 -14.50 5.36 1.99
CA GLU A 292 -15.17 6.27 1.07
C GLU A 292 -14.65 7.71 1.15
N TYR A 293 -13.92 8.03 2.21
CA TYR A 293 -13.25 9.33 2.38
C TYR A 293 -12.47 9.73 1.12
N PHE A 294 -11.76 8.79 0.51
CA PHE A 294 -10.95 9.02 -0.70
C PHE A 294 -11.74 8.93 -2.01
N LEU A 295 -13.05 8.68 -1.96
CA LEU A 295 -13.94 8.65 -3.12
C LEU A 295 -14.78 9.92 -3.27
N ARG A 296 -14.67 10.85 -2.31
CA ARG A 296 -15.42 12.11 -2.31
C ARG A 296 -14.98 12.95 -3.51
N ASN A 297 -15.95 13.42 -4.29
CA ASN A 297 -15.70 14.19 -5.50
C ASN A 297 -15.04 15.55 -5.21
N TYR A 298 -14.14 15.94 -6.10
CA TYR A 298 -13.45 17.24 -6.12
C TYR A 298 -14.35 18.48 -6.17
N ASP A 299 -15.65 18.33 -6.40
CA ASP A 299 -16.59 19.44 -6.61
C ASP A 299 -16.98 20.21 -5.35
N SER A 300 -16.49 19.84 -4.17
CA SER A 300 -16.62 20.72 -3.01
C SER A 300 -15.64 21.90 -3.18
N LYS A 301 -16.17 23.04 -3.60
CA LYS A 301 -15.42 24.27 -3.88
C LYS A 301 -14.58 24.81 -2.70
N ASP A 302 -14.70 24.23 -1.50
CA ASP A 302 -14.18 24.84 -0.29
C ASP A 302 -12.85 24.25 0.21
N LYS A 303 -12.53 22.97 -0.03
CA LYS A 303 -11.22 22.39 0.32
C LYS A 303 -10.87 21.20 -0.58
N PRO A 304 -9.79 21.27 -1.37
CA PRO A 304 -9.31 20.11 -2.09
C PRO A 304 -8.88 19.01 -1.11
N THR A 305 -9.44 17.79 -1.28
CA THR A 305 -9.14 16.61 -0.47
C THR A 305 -8.32 15.59 -1.24
N LEU A 306 -7.61 14.74 -0.52
CA LEU A 306 -6.97 13.56 -1.11
C LEU A 306 -8.04 12.66 -1.72
N THR A 307 -7.89 12.33 -3.00
CA THR A 307 -8.87 11.53 -3.74
C THR A 307 -8.16 10.39 -4.47
N PHE A 308 -8.78 9.22 -4.45
CA PHE A 308 -8.30 8.04 -5.17
C PHE A 308 -8.31 8.29 -6.69
N SER A 309 -7.21 7.97 -7.34
CA SER A 309 -7.04 8.08 -8.79
C SER A 309 -7.04 6.70 -9.47
N ARG A 310 -6.14 5.82 -9.04
CA ARG A 310 -6.00 4.47 -9.61
C ARG A 310 -5.27 3.53 -8.66
N ALA A 311 -5.35 2.22 -8.97
CA ALA A 311 -4.58 1.15 -8.34
C ALA A 311 -3.76 0.40 -9.40
N GLU A 312 -2.61 -0.15 -9.02
CA GLU A 312 -1.69 -0.85 -9.92
C GLU A 312 -0.94 -1.96 -9.18
N VAL A 313 -0.85 -3.15 -9.80
CA VAL A 313 0.16 -4.17 -9.43
C VAL A 313 1.44 -3.83 -10.17
N LEU A 314 2.53 -3.62 -9.42
CA LEU A 314 3.79 -3.14 -9.97
C LEU A 314 4.65 -4.31 -10.49
N ASN A 315 4.13 -5.08 -11.41
CA ASN A 315 4.75 -6.27 -12.00
C ASN A 315 5.81 -5.92 -13.07
N ARG A 316 6.78 -5.11 -12.72
CA ARG A 316 7.85 -4.67 -13.64
C ARG A 316 8.65 -5.85 -14.18
N LYS A 317 9.19 -5.74 -15.41
CA LYS A 317 9.91 -6.83 -16.08
C LYS A 317 11.04 -7.42 -15.23
N PHE A 318 11.79 -6.59 -14.53
CA PHE A 318 12.93 -7.03 -13.69
C PHE A 318 12.48 -7.82 -12.44
N LEU A 319 11.23 -7.64 -11.97
CA LEU A 319 10.66 -8.39 -10.85
C LEU A 319 10.16 -9.78 -11.25
N ARG A 320 10.19 -10.14 -12.53
CA ARG A 320 9.63 -11.39 -13.05
C ARG A 320 10.72 -12.42 -13.30
N SER A 321 10.40 -13.67 -13.00
CA SER A 321 11.17 -14.81 -13.50
C SER A 321 11.16 -14.80 -15.03
N SER A 322 12.34 -14.96 -15.64
CA SER A 322 12.50 -14.89 -17.10
C SER A 322 12.26 -16.22 -17.80
N GLU A 323 12.32 -17.34 -17.07
CA GLU A 323 12.33 -18.69 -17.67
C GLU A 323 11.73 -19.75 -16.73
N GLY A 324 11.55 -20.97 -17.28
CA GLY A 324 11.06 -22.15 -16.57
C GLY A 324 9.56 -22.08 -16.23
N ASP A 325 9.10 -23.01 -15.39
CA ASP A 325 7.69 -23.14 -14.98
C ASP A 325 7.16 -21.91 -14.22
N ARG A 326 8.05 -21.02 -13.81
CA ARG A 326 7.73 -19.77 -13.11
C ARG A 326 7.86 -18.53 -13.99
N GLN A 327 8.01 -18.69 -15.31
CA GLN A 327 8.12 -17.55 -16.22
C GLN A 327 6.93 -16.58 -16.03
N GLY A 328 7.27 -15.31 -15.79
CA GLY A 328 6.28 -14.25 -15.57
C GLY A 328 5.84 -14.09 -14.10
N TYR A 329 6.06 -15.09 -13.24
CA TYR A 329 5.81 -14.99 -11.80
C TYR A 329 6.88 -14.13 -11.12
N PRO A 330 6.62 -13.64 -9.89
CA PRO A 330 7.62 -12.90 -9.13
C PRO A 330 8.93 -13.69 -9.00
N LEU A 331 10.06 -13.00 -9.21
CA LEU A 331 11.40 -13.55 -9.04
C LEU A 331 11.75 -13.53 -7.55
N ARG A 332 11.52 -14.65 -6.91
CA ARG A 332 11.69 -14.83 -5.46
C ARG A 332 13.14 -15.02 -5.02
N THR A 333 13.40 -14.87 -3.74
CA THR A 333 14.72 -15.03 -3.14
C THR A 333 15.23 -16.46 -3.22
N PHE A 334 14.37 -17.44 -2.90
CA PHE A 334 14.67 -18.87 -2.95
C PHE A 334 13.62 -19.66 -3.71
N SER A 335 14.03 -20.74 -4.38
CA SER A 335 13.14 -21.76 -4.92
C SER A 335 13.74 -23.14 -4.67
N ALA A 336 12.96 -24.04 -4.08
CA ALA A 336 13.40 -25.41 -3.72
C ALA A 336 14.76 -25.45 -2.99
N GLY A 337 15.00 -24.49 -2.10
CA GLY A 337 16.27 -24.39 -1.32
C GLY A 337 17.40 -23.67 -2.06
N ILE A 338 17.27 -23.40 -3.35
CA ILE A 338 18.28 -22.73 -4.16
C ILE A 338 18.12 -21.20 -4.04
N PHE A 339 19.20 -20.49 -3.74
CA PHE A 339 19.23 -19.03 -3.73
C PHE A 339 19.20 -18.50 -5.17
N LEU A 340 18.13 -17.83 -5.53
CA LEU A 340 17.92 -17.27 -6.87
C LEU A 340 18.37 -15.80 -6.96
N ASN A 341 18.69 -15.18 -5.82
CA ASN A 341 19.05 -13.76 -5.76
C ASN A 341 17.95 -12.86 -6.36
N GLY A 342 16.70 -13.21 -6.15
CA GLY A 342 15.56 -12.44 -6.62
C GLY A 342 15.14 -11.32 -5.64
N TYR A 343 13.92 -10.89 -5.80
CA TYR A 343 13.33 -9.78 -5.03
C TYR A 343 12.37 -10.29 -3.95
N SER A 344 11.19 -10.73 -4.37
CA SER A 344 10.16 -11.30 -3.51
C SER A 344 9.31 -12.28 -4.32
N ASP A 345 8.60 -13.18 -3.65
CA ASP A 345 7.58 -14.04 -4.27
C ASP A 345 6.23 -13.33 -4.44
N HIS A 346 6.18 -12.04 -4.10
CA HIS A 346 5.06 -11.15 -4.34
C HIS A 346 5.46 -9.96 -5.23
N PHE A 347 4.52 -9.45 -6.04
CA PHE A 347 4.65 -8.13 -6.66
C PHE A 347 4.10 -7.05 -5.72
N PRO A 348 4.75 -5.89 -5.63
CA PRO A 348 4.21 -4.78 -4.87
C PRO A 348 2.92 -4.23 -5.50
N THR A 349 2.08 -3.65 -4.66
CA THR A 349 0.85 -2.96 -5.06
C THR A 349 0.92 -1.50 -4.69
N MET A 350 0.26 -0.64 -5.46
CA MET A 350 0.20 0.79 -5.17
C MET A 350 -1.16 1.37 -5.53
N ILE A 351 -1.66 2.24 -4.66
CA ILE A 351 -2.72 3.18 -5.00
C ILE A 351 -2.14 4.58 -5.15
N TYR A 352 -2.78 5.36 -5.99
CA TYR A 352 -2.41 6.75 -6.25
C TYR A 352 -3.52 7.67 -5.76
N LEU A 353 -3.16 8.55 -4.84
CA LEU A 353 -4.02 9.62 -4.35
C LEU A 353 -3.61 10.93 -5.00
N VAL A 354 -4.57 11.75 -5.35
CA VAL A 354 -4.31 13.08 -5.93
C VAL A 354 -4.91 14.16 -5.05
N LYS A 355 -4.25 15.29 -5.00
CA LYS A 355 -4.74 16.48 -4.31
C LYS A 355 -4.51 17.70 -5.17
N GLU A 356 -5.55 18.53 -5.36
CA GLU A 356 -5.42 19.85 -5.97
C GLU A 356 -4.61 20.76 -5.07
N ILE A 357 -3.66 21.49 -5.65
CA ILE A 357 -2.92 22.55 -4.99
C ILE A 357 -3.36 23.90 -5.55
N LYS A 358 -3.67 24.83 -4.65
CA LYS A 358 -4.02 26.22 -5.00
C LYS A 358 -2.78 27.02 -5.33
#